data_599da0fe52679b9291254a2ce66d0fdc
#
_entry.id   599da0fe52679b9291254a2ce66d0fdc
#
_cell.length_a   1.000
_cell.length_b   1.000
_cell.length_c   1.000
_cell.angle_alpha   90.00
_cell.angle_beta   90.00
_cell.angle_gamma   90.00
#
_symmetry.space_group_name_H-M   'P 1'
#
loop_
_entity.id
_entity.type
_entity.pdbx_description
1 polymer ?
#
loop_
_entity_poly.entity_id
_entity_poly.type
_entity_poly.pdbx_seq_one_letter_code
_entity_poly.pdbx_strand_id
1 'polypeptide(L)'
;HIFLQGFTFGAFPQPAERVTGPDTLKSTEDSNKPPEPRRFFFDLERAMQPITDDVRIREIKELTPPSHVLREFVCSERAAQVTYESRQAIHRILHDMDDRLLVIIGPCSIHDTKAAMQYAKQLMGLRERYAQDLEIVMRVYFEKPRTTIGWKGLINDPDLDGSFQINKGLRLARELLLNITEIGMPAGTEFLDMISPQYIADLVAWGAIGARTTESQSHRELASGLSCPVGFKNGTDGNLRIAFDAVKAASHPHHFLSVTKGGHSAIVSTNGNEDCHVILRGGKTPNYDAASVDAACKEAANAALACRLMIDASHGNSQKKPENQIPVLRNIAAQIAEGDARIMGVMIESHLHAGRQDLVPGKPLTYGQSITDGCIGWDDSAQMLQELADAVKARRLVLETA
;
A
#
# COMPACT_ATOMS: atom_id res chain seq x y z
N HIS A 1 33.85 -11.83 34.66
CA HIS A 1 34.64 -13.00 34.22
C HIS A 1 33.83 -13.81 33.24
N ILE A 2 34.24 -13.81 31.96
CA ILE A 2 34.39 -14.97 31.09
C ILE A 2 34.63 -14.45 29.66
N PHE A 3 35.90 -14.67 29.27
CA PHE A 3 36.51 -14.90 27.96
C PHE A 3 35.96 -14.22 26.67
N LEU A 4 36.74 -13.22 26.22
CA LEU A 4 37.02 -12.85 24.84
C LEU A 4 37.82 -13.99 24.14
N GLN A 5 37.30 -14.54 23.06
CA GLN A 5 38.14 -15.23 22.06
C GLN A 5 38.02 -14.49 20.73
N GLY A 6 39.18 -14.01 20.27
CA GLY A 6 39.33 -13.28 19.03
C GLY A 6 39.24 -14.19 17.80
N PHE A 7 38.66 -13.66 16.75
CA PHE A 7 38.80 -14.16 15.39
C PHE A 7 39.75 -13.28 14.60
N THR A 8 40.86 -13.89 14.14
CA THR A 8 41.87 -13.30 13.29
C THR A 8 41.38 -13.09 11.87
N PHE A 9 41.60 -11.87 11.37
CA PHE A 9 41.41 -11.48 9.98
C PHE A 9 42.42 -12.21 9.07
N GLY A 10 41.95 -12.98 8.11
CA GLY A 10 42.72 -13.53 7.01
C GLY A 10 42.94 -12.46 5.93
N ALA A 11 44.21 -12.35 5.51
CA ALA A 11 44.71 -11.34 4.59
C ALA A 11 44.21 -11.56 3.15
N PHE A 12 43.87 -10.46 2.49
CA PHE A 12 43.60 -10.37 1.05
C PHE A 12 44.91 -10.47 0.25
N PRO A 13 44.97 -11.18 -0.89
CA PRO A 13 46.15 -11.17 -1.75
C PRO A 13 46.23 -9.86 -2.56
N GLN A 14 47.45 -9.34 -2.63
CA GLN A 14 47.87 -8.16 -3.41
C GLN A 14 47.90 -8.47 -4.92
N PRO A 15 47.74 -7.47 -5.80
CA PRO A 15 47.83 -7.67 -7.24
C PRO A 15 49.27 -7.83 -7.73
N ALA A 16 49.47 -8.74 -8.68
CA ALA A 16 50.72 -9.05 -9.31
C ALA A 16 51.28 -7.93 -10.19
N GLU A 17 52.58 -7.77 -10.10
CA GLU A 17 53.41 -6.77 -10.79
C GLU A 17 53.48 -6.96 -12.30
N ARG A 18 53.63 -5.81 -13.00
CA ARG A 18 53.97 -5.70 -14.41
C ARG A 18 55.38 -6.24 -14.68
N VAL A 19 55.53 -7.09 -15.67
CA VAL A 19 56.80 -7.40 -16.31
C VAL A 19 56.88 -6.61 -17.60
N THR A 20 57.86 -5.71 -17.66
CA THR A 20 58.33 -5.00 -18.85
C THR A 20 59.53 -5.73 -19.45
N GLY A 21 59.59 -5.83 -20.77
CA GLY A 21 60.85 -6.21 -21.44
C GLY A 21 60.65 -6.31 -22.97
N PRO A 22 61.68 -6.01 -23.78
CA PRO A 22 61.54 -5.13 -24.91
C PRO A 22 61.65 -5.78 -26.33
N ASP A 23 61.19 -4.94 -27.30
CA ASP A 23 61.60 -4.86 -28.69
C ASP A 23 62.08 -6.08 -29.47
N THR A 24 61.42 -6.31 -30.63
CA THR A 24 62.14 -6.27 -31.90
C THR A 24 61.14 -6.07 -33.06
N LEU A 25 61.41 -5.01 -33.81
CA LEU A 25 60.89 -4.70 -35.17
C LEU A 25 61.26 -5.83 -36.15
N LYS A 26 60.30 -6.24 -36.99
CA LYS A 26 60.57 -6.49 -38.41
C LYS A 26 59.26 -6.34 -39.21
N SER A 27 59.38 -5.38 -40.13
CA SER A 27 58.54 -5.07 -41.29
C SER A 27 58.34 -6.25 -42.21
N THR A 28 57.16 -6.40 -42.79
CA THR A 28 56.96 -6.45 -44.26
C THR A 28 55.48 -6.27 -44.55
N GLU A 29 55.24 -5.26 -45.37
CA GLU A 29 53.99 -4.99 -46.09
C GLU A 29 53.60 -6.18 -46.95
N ASP A 30 52.34 -6.57 -46.96
CA ASP A 30 51.71 -7.16 -48.11
C ASP A 30 50.32 -6.58 -48.25
N SER A 31 50.27 -5.48 -49.03
CA SER A 31 49.06 -4.76 -49.41
C SER A 31 48.47 -5.38 -50.66
N ASN A 32 47.81 -6.58 -50.55
CA ASN A 32 46.93 -7.06 -51.60
C ASN A 32 46.14 -8.28 -51.13
N LYS A 33 45.25 -8.11 -50.16
CA LYS A 33 44.14 -9.03 -49.99
C LYS A 33 42.83 -8.26 -50.06
N PRO A 34 41.88 -8.66 -50.93
CA PRO A 34 40.56 -8.08 -50.93
C PRO A 34 39.89 -8.37 -49.60
N PRO A 35 39.03 -7.47 -49.08
CA PRO A 35 38.37 -7.64 -47.81
C PRO A 35 37.49 -8.91 -47.83
N GLU A 36 37.65 -9.71 -46.82
CA GLU A 36 36.88 -10.97 -46.68
C GLU A 36 35.37 -10.67 -46.70
N PRO A 37 34.57 -11.38 -47.54
CA PRO A 37 33.13 -11.13 -47.65
C PRO A 37 32.31 -11.65 -46.46
N ARG A 38 32.95 -12.19 -45.39
CA ARG A 38 32.25 -12.84 -44.26
C ARG A 38 31.61 -11.87 -43.24
N ARG A 39 32.05 -10.62 -43.13
CA ARG A 39 31.43 -9.65 -42.19
C ARG A 39 30.10 -9.08 -42.68
N PHE A 40 29.95 -8.90 -44.00
CA PHE A 40 28.71 -8.34 -44.54
C PHE A 40 27.52 -9.31 -44.56
N PHE A 41 27.77 -10.64 -44.60
CA PHE A 41 26.70 -11.61 -44.56
C PHE A 41 26.13 -11.80 -43.13
N PHE A 42 26.94 -11.69 -42.09
CA PHE A 42 26.46 -11.81 -40.72
C PHE A 42 25.55 -10.64 -40.29
N ASP A 43 25.83 -9.44 -40.78
CA ASP A 43 24.99 -8.27 -40.50
C ASP A 43 23.69 -8.25 -41.33
N LEU A 44 23.70 -8.82 -42.54
CA LEU A 44 22.48 -8.99 -43.36
C LEU A 44 21.54 -10.08 -42.84
N GLU A 45 22.08 -11.20 -42.33
CA GLU A 45 21.25 -12.26 -41.72
C GLU A 45 20.62 -11.77 -40.38
N ARG A 46 21.32 -10.91 -39.65
CA ARG A 46 20.76 -10.27 -38.43
C ARG A 46 19.65 -9.26 -38.76
N ALA A 47 19.74 -8.56 -39.89
CA ALA A 47 18.73 -7.64 -40.38
C ALA A 47 17.45 -8.31 -40.90
N MET A 48 17.47 -9.64 -41.14
CA MET A 48 16.33 -10.42 -41.65
C MET A 48 15.61 -11.27 -40.58
N GLN A 49 16.07 -11.25 -39.32
CA GLN A 49 15.34 -11.92 -38.25
C GLN A 49 14.13 -11.09 -37.82
N PRO A 50 12.93 -11.71 -37.72
CA PRO A 50 11.78 -11.02 -37.17
C PRO A 50 12.08 -10.50 -35.75
N ILE A 51 11.74 -9.23 -35.49
CA ILE A 51 11.81 -8.67 -34.14
C ILE A 51 10.67 -9.30 -33.33
N THR A 52 11.02 -10.04 -32.27
CA THR A 52 10.08 -10.80 -31.44
C THR A 52 9.90 -10.21 -30.04
N ASP A 53 10.73 -9.24 -29.66
CA ASP A 53 10.72 -8.58 -28.35
C ASP A 53 10.48 -7.07 -28.50
N ASP A 54 9.88 -6.46 -27.48
CA ASP A 54 9.57 -5.02 -27.39
C ASP A 54 8.72 -4.43 -28.54
N VAL A 55 8.10 -5.25 -29.39
CA VAL A 55 7.37 -4.80 -30.58
C VAL A 55 6.15 -3.91 -30.29
N ARG A 56 5.69 -3.87 -29.05
CA ARG A 56 4.59 -3.02 -28.59
C ARG A 56 5.03 -1.98 -27.56
N ILE A 57 6.31 -1.93 -27.20
CA ILE A 57 6.88 -0.91 -26.33
C ILE A 57 7.18 0.32 -27.15
N ARG A 58 6.55 1.45 -26.80
CA ARG A 58 6.76 2.72 -27.49
C ARG A 58 8.00 3.45 -26.93
N GLU A 59 8.18 3.40 -25.63
CA GLU A 59 9.22 4.14 -24.90
C GLU A 59 9.50 3.48 -23.57
N ILE A 60 10.75 3.46 -23.16
CA ILE A 60 11.20 3.08 -21.81
C ILE A 60 11.89 4.30 -21.21
N LYS A 61 11.40 4.75 -20.04
CA LYS A 61 12.03 5.79 -19.24
C LYS A 61 12.49 5.21 -17.91
N GLU A 62 13.67 5.62 -17.47
CA GLU A 62 14.20 5.19 -16.18
C GLU A 62 13.38 5.77 -15.02
N LEU A 63 13.09 4.91 -14.07
CA LEU A 63 12.51 5.30 -12.79
C LEU A 63 13.65 5.74 -11.87
N THR A 64 13.52 6.89 -11.22
CA THR A 64 14.48 7.32 -10.20
C THR A 64 14.60 6.25 -9.12
N PRO A 65 15.81 5.74 -8.80
CA PRO A 65 15.94 4.70 -7.77
C PRO A 65 15.32 5.09 -6.43
N PRO A 66 14.65 4.17 -5.71
CA PRO A 66 14.07 4.45 -4.40
C PRO A 66 15.03 5.14 -3.45
N SER A 67 16.29 4.69 -3.39
CA SER A 67 17.33 5.28 -2.51
C SER A 67 17.60 6.77 -2.78
N HIS A 68 17.35 7.27 -3.99
CA HIS A 68 17.49 8.69 -4.29
C HIS A 68 16.32 9.48 -3.70
N VAL A 69 15.08 9.01 -3.92
CA VAL A 69 13.88 9.67 -3.37
C VAL A 69 13.87 9.61 -1.84
N LEU A 70 14.36 8.51 -1.23
CA LEU A 70 14.49 8.40 0.22
C LEU A 70 15.52 9.39 0.80
N ARG A 71 16.56 9.73 0.05
CA ARG A 71 17.54 10.77 0.45
C ARG A 71 17.03 12.19 0.24
N GLU A 72 16.20 12.41 -0.77
CA GLU A 72 15.53 13.71 -0.99
C GLU A 72 14.51 14.00 0.14
N PHE A 73 13.76 12.98 0.57
CA PHE A 73 12.73 13.05 1.60
C PHE A 73 13.03 12.05 2.71
N VAL A 74 13.96 12.41 3.58
CA VAL A 74 14.42 11.53 4.68
C VAL A 74 13.31 11.33 5.70
N CYS A 75 13.04 10.08 6.05
CA CYS A 75 12.16 9.76 7.18
C CYS A 75 12.79 10.29 8.48
N SER A 76 12.12 11.23 9.14
CA SER A 76 12.58 11.78 10.41
C SER A 76 12.35 10.81 11.58
N GLU A 77 12.99 11.04 12.71
CA GLU A 77 12.72 10.28 13.95
C GLU A 77 11.24 10.35 14.35
N ARG A 78 10.63 11.53 14.22
CA ARG A 78 9.20 11.72 14.52
C ARG A 78 8.31 10.89 13.61
N ALA A 79 8.52 10.95 12.30
CA ALA A 79 7.75 10.19 11.32
C ALA A 79 7.93 8.68 11.50
N ALA A 80 9.16 8.22 11.76
CA ALA A 80 9.45 6.82 12.07
C ALA A 80 8.74 6.35 13.33
N GLN A 81 8.76 7.15 14.40
CA GLN A 81 8.11 6.85 15.69
C GLN A 81 6.60 6.73 15.52
N VAL A 82 5.94 7.70 14.86
CA VAL A 82 4.49 7.69 14.61
C VAL A 82 4.07 6.44 13.83
N THR A 83 4.83 6.11 12.78
CA THR A 83 4.56 4.93 11.96
C THR A 83 4.75 3.64 12.76
N TYR A 84 5.83 3.53 13.53
CA TYR A 84 6.12 2.36 14.36
C TYR A 84 5.07 2.17 15.46
N GLU A 85 4.75 3.20 16.23
CA GLU A 85 3.76 3.12 17.32
C GLU A 85 2.38 2.70 16.82
N SER A 86 1.95 3.24 15.67
CA SER A 86 0.67 2.86 15.07
C SER A 86 0.69 1.41 14.58
N ARG A 87 1.77 0.93 13.96
CA ARG A 87 1.92 -0.49 13.60
C ARG A 87 1.80 -1.39 14.80
N GLN A 88 2.47 -1.03 15.92
CA GLN A 88 2.40 -1.79 17.18
C GLN A 88 0.99 -1.75 17.80
N ALA A 89 0.30 -0.62 17.72
CA ALA A 89 -1.09 -0.51 18.17
C ALA A 89 -2.02 -1.43 17.35
N ILE A 90 -1.90 -1.41 16.03
CA ILE A 90 -2.69 -2.26 15.14
C ILE A 90 -2.38 -3.74 15.37
N HIS A 91 -1.10 -4.11 15.54
CA HIS A 91 -0.70 -5.47 15.93
C HIS A 91 -1.42 -5.92 17.20
N ARG A 92 -1.38 -5.10 18.26
CA ARG A 92 -2.08 -5.44 19.52
C ARG A 92 -3.60 -5.58 19.37
N ILE A 93 -4.23 -4.72 18.53
CA ILE A 93 -5.67 -4.82 18.23
C ILE A 93 -5.97 -6.14 17.49
N LEU A 94 -5.16 -6.54 16.54
CA LEU A 94 -5.31 -7.79 15.78
C LEU A 94 -5.16 -9.04 16.66
N HIS A 95 -4.35 -8.95 17.72
CA HIS A 95 -4.01 -10.06 18.62
C HIS A 95 -4.69 -9.98 20.00
N ASP A 96 -5.82 -9.27 20.12
CA ASP A 96 -6.63 -9.16 21.36
C ASP A 96 -5.88 -8.56 22.56
N MET A 97 -4.81 -7.80 22.35
CA MET A 97 -4.01 -7.15 23.39
C MET A 97 -4.35 -5.66 23.57
N ASP A 98 -5.20 -5.10 22.71
CA ASP A 98 -5.68 -3.72 22.73
C ASP A 98 -7.15 -3.73 22.27
N ASP A 99 -8.04 -3.21 23.10
CA ASP A 99 -9.48 -3.24 22.86
C ASP A 99 -10.02 -2.04 22.07
N ARG A 100 -9.14 -1.14 21.63
CA ARG A 100 -9.54 -0.03 20.77
C ARG A 100 -10.04 -0.52 19.41
N LEU A 101 -10.85 0.29 18.76
CA LEU A 101 -11.29 0.05 17.37
C LEU A 101 -10.32 0.71 16.39
N LEU A 102 -9.81 -0.04 15.42
CA LEU A 102 -9.02 0.51 14.32
C LEU A 102 -9.93 1.25 13.33
N VAL A 103 -9.64 2.51 13.03
CA VAL A 103 -10.41 3.31 12.08
C VAL A 103 -9.51 3.83 10.97
N ILE A 104 -9.72 3.32 9.75
CA ILE A 104 -9.02 3.79 8.54
C ILE A 104 -9.96 4.79 7.84
N ILE A 105 -9.69 6.10 7.96
CA ILE A 105 -10.59 7.14 7.46
C ILE A 105 -9.87 8.19 6.62
N GLY A 106 -10.45 8.60 5.50
CA GLY A 106 -9.92 9.66 4.65
C GLY A 106 -10.38 9.57 3.20
N PRO A 107 -9.81 10.39 2.32
CA PRO A 107 -10.19 10.48 0.92
C PRO A 107 -10.15 9.13 0.19
N CYS A 108 -11.10 8.94 -0.75
CA CYS A 108 -11.09 7.76 -1.62
C CYS A 108 -9.76 7.63 -2.35
N SER A 109 -9.23 8.76 -2.86
CA SER A 109 -7.89 8.88 -3.44
C SER A 109 -7.36 10.30 -3.23
N ILE A 110 -6.04 10.42 -3.19
CA ILE A 110 -5.34 11.71 -3.11
C ILE A 110 -5.07 12.22 -4.53
N HIS A 111 -5.62 13.37 -4.86
CA HIS A 111 -5.31 14.11 -6.09
C HIS A 111 -4.80 15.54 -5.79
N ASP A 112 -5.09 16.06 -4.61
CA ASP A 112 -4.66 17.36 -4.10
C ASP A 112 -3.97 17.18 -2.75
N THR A 113 -2.66 17.39 -2.73
CA THR A 113 -1.83 17.23 -1.53
C THR A 113 -2.12 18.31 -0.47
N LYS A 114 -2.58 19.50 -0.88
CA LYS A 114 -2.95 20.58 0.05
C LYS A 114 -4.24 20.25 0.77
N ALA A 115 -5.26 19.79 0.04
CA ALA A 115 -6.52 19.33 0.64
C ALA A 115 -6.30 18.13 1.56
N ALA A 116 -5.41 17.19 1.19
CA ALA A 116 -5.02 16.05 2.03
C ALA A 116 -4.36 16.50 3.33
N MET A 117 -3.44 17.47 3.28
CA MET A 117 -2.80 18.03 4.49
C MET A 117 -3.77 18.79 5.39
N GLN A 118 -4.74 19.52 4.80
CA GLN A 118 -5.80 20.16 5.57
C GLN A 118 -6.66 19.11 6.29
N TYR A 119 -7.05 18.06 5.59
CA TYR A 119 -7.80 16.94 6.16
C TYR A 119 -7.03 16.27 7.32
N ALA A 120 -5.73 15.98 7.11
CA ALA A 120 -4.86 15.41 8.14
C ALA A 120 -4.81 16.26 9.42
N LYS A 121 -4.65 17.58 9.28
CA LYS A 121 -4.61 18.50 10.42
C LYS A 121 -5.94 18.52 11.21
N GLN A 122 -7.08 18.48 10.52
CA GLN A 122 -8.39 18.40 11.18
C GLN A 122 -8.58 17.06 11.88
N LEU A 123 -8.15 15.94 11.23
CA LEU A 123 -8.27 14.60 11.77
C LEU A 123 -7.41 14.38 13.02
N MET A 124 -6.26 15.07 13.14
CA MET A 124 -5.41 15.01 14.34
C MET A 124 -6.16 15.37 15.61
N GLY A 125 -6.98 16.43 15.60
CA GLY A 125 -7.77 16.81 16.77
C GLY A 125 -8.75 15.73 17.23
N LEU A 126 -9.32 14.99 16.28
CA LEU A 126 -10.21 13.84 16.58
C LEU A 126 -9.41 12.60 17.02
N ARG A 127 -8.23 12.36 16.42
CA ARG A 127 -7.33 11.29 16.85
C ARG A 127 -6.91 11.45 18.31
N GLU A 128 -6.51 12.65 18.71
CA GLU A 128 -6.14 12.95 20.10
C GLU A 128 -7.33 12.80 21.05
N ARG A 129 -8.49 13.32 20.63
CA ARG A 129 -9.73 13.27 21.43
C ARG A 129 -10.20 11.86 21.73
N TYR A 130 -10.09 10.94 20.76
CA TYR A 130 -10.61 9.58 20.88
C TYR A 130 -9.50 8.52 21.06
N ALA A 131 -8.28 8.92 21.42
CA ALA A 131 -7.10 8.06 21.51
C ALA A 131 -7.27 6.85 22.47
N GLN A 132 -8.17 6.96 23.46
CA GLN A 132 -8.47 5.88 24.40
C GLN A 132 -9.40 4.79 23.80
N ASP A 133 -10.18 5.14 22.78
CA ASP A 133 -11.21 4.28 22.22
C ASP A 133 -10.92 3.85 20.76
N LEU A 134 -10.24 4.72 20.01
CA LEU A 134 -9.97 4.52 18.60
C LEU A 134 -8.47 4.62 18.29
N GLU A 135 -7.96 3.71 17.46
CA GLU A 135 -6.72 3.91 16.73
C GLU A 135 -7.06 4.44 15.33
N ILE A 136 -6.92 5.77 15.16
CA ILE A 136 -7.28 6.44 13.90
C ILE A 136 -6.05 6.54 12.99
N VAL A 137 -6.17 6.00 11.78
CA VAL A 137 -5.17 6.04 10.71
C VAL A 137 -5.76 6.74 9.51
N MET A 138 -5.07 7.76 8.97
CA MET A 138 -5.55 8.45 7.79
C MET A 138 -5.40 7.61 6.53
N ARG A 139 -6.47 7.48 5.78
CA ARG A 139 -6.47 6.86 4.45
C ARG A 139 -5.78 7.79 3.45
N VAL A 140 -4.65 7.35 2.86
CA VAL A 140 -3.81 8.12 1.92
C VAL A 140 -3.53 7.25 0.70
N TYR A 141 -4.50 7.13 -0.20
CA TYR A 141 -4.44 6.24 -1.37
C TYR A 141 -3.97 7.01 -2.60
N PHE A 142 -2.82 6.62 -3.14
CA PHE A 142 -2.17 7.26 -4.28
C PHE A 142 -2.44 6.57 -5.61
N GLU A 143 -2.88 5.33 -5.59
CA GLU A 143 -3.07 4.48 -6.74
C GLU A 143 -4.52 3.99 -6.79
N LYS A 144 -5.08 3.92 -7.99
CA LYS A 144 -6.48 3.48 -8.18
C LYS A 144 -6.54 2.36 -9.21
N PRO A 145 -7.01 1.16 -8.81
CA PRO A 145 -7.25 0.09 -9.74
C PRO A 145 -8.39 0.47 -10.70
N ARG A 146 -8.14 0.35 -12.01
CA ARG A 146 -9.14 0.63 -13.04
C ARG A 146 -9.51 -0.64 -13.79
N THR A 147 -10.80 -0.92 -13.90
CA THR A 147 -11.31 -2.03 -14.73
C THR A 147 -11.25 -1.66 -16.21
N THR A 148 -11.40 -0.38 -16.52
CA THR A 148 -11.29 0.20 -17.86
C THR A 148 -10.29 1.37 -17.86
N ILE A 149 -10.46 2.35 -18.72
CA ILE A 149 -9.63 3.56 -18.79
C ILE A 149 -10.05 4.55 -17.68
N GLY A 150 -9.10 5.31 -17.14
CA GLY A 150 -9.34 6.36 -16.14
C GLY A 150 -8.06 6.78 -15.45
N TRP A 151 -8.13 7.87 -14.68
CA TRP A 151 -7.00 8.35 -13.88
C TRP A 151 -6.53 7.26 -12.89
N LYS A 152 -5.22 6.95 -12.96
CA LYS A 152 -4.63 5.83 -12.21
C LYS A 152 -4.13 6.21 -10.81
N GLY A 153 -4.24 7.47 -10.43
CA GLY A 153 -3.78 7.98 -9.14
C GLY A 153 -2.63 8.97 -9.22
N LEU A 154 -2.32 9.60 -8.08
CA LEU A 154 -1.32 10.66 -7.96
C LEU A 154 0.09 10.20 -8.40
N ILE A 155 0.49 8.98 -8.07
CA ILE A 155 1.81 8.46 -8.46
C ILE A 155 1.91 8.37 -9.98
N ASN A 156 0.88 7.89 -10.66
CA ASN A 156 0.93 7.66 -12.10
C ASN A 156 0.74 8.93 -12.93
N ASP A 157 -0.19 9.81 -12.51
CA ASP A 157 -0.55 11.03 -13.25
C ASP A 157 -0.85 12.18 -12.27
N PRO A 158 0.22 12.79 -11.70
CA PRO A 158 0.09 13.81 -10.66
C PRO A 158 -0.53 15.12 -11.13
N ASP A 159 -0.40 15.42 -12.42
CA ASP A 159 -0.88 16.66 -13.02
C ASP A 159 -2.30 16.58 -13.59
N LEU A 160 -2.91 15.39 -13.55
CA LEU A 160 -4.28 15.11 -14.04
C LEU A 160 -4.47 15.40 -15.54
N ASP A 161 -3.39 15.37 -16.33
CA ASP A 161 -3.35 15.77 -17.75
C ASP A 161 -2.97 14.62 -18.70
N GLY A 162 -2.74 13.41 -18.15
CA GLY A 162 -2.30 12.24 -18.91
C GLY A 162 -0.82 12.29 -19.32
N SER A 163 -0.01 13.16 -18.73
CA SER A 163 1.44 13.25 -18.98
C SER A 163 2.24 12.14 -18.32
N PHE A 164 1.67 11.45 -17.35
CA PHE A 164 2.27 10.32 -16.62
C PHE A 164 3.66 10.62 -16.05
N GLN A 165 3.80 11.75 -15.36
CA GLN A 165 5.03 12.17 -14.70
C GLN A 165 5.29 11.35 -13.41
N ILE A 166 5.51 10.02 -13.56
CA ILE A 166 5.59 9.05 -12.45
C ILE A 166 6.69 9.42 -11.45
N ASN A 167 7.87 9.84 -11.92
CA ASN A 167 8.96 10.27 -11.04
C ASN A 167 8.59 11.50 -10.17
N LYS A 168 7.72 12.38 -10.66
CA LYS A 168 7.14 13.49 -9.90
C LYS A 168 6.10 12.98 -8.93
N GLY A 169 5.23 12.07 -9.36
CA GLY A 169 4.18 11.48 -8.53
C GLY A 169 4.73 10.73 -7.32
N LEU A 170 5.82 9.97 -7.47
CA LEU A 170 6.49 9.28 -6.37
C LEU A 170 7.06 10.25 -5.32
N ARG A 171 7.64 11.37 -5.76
CA ARG A 171 8.14 12.42 -4.86
C ARG A 171 6.99 13.07 -4.08
N LEU A 172 5.92 13.45 -4.77
CA LEU A 172 4.73 14.04 -4.13
C LEU A 172 4.08 13.10 -3.12
N ALA A 173 3.99 11.81 -3.45
CA ALA A 173 3.43 10.81 -2.55
C ALA A 173 4.28 10.66 -1.29
N ARG A 174 5.61 10.54 -1.43
CA ARG A 174 6.51 10.42 -0.28
C ARG A 174 6.54 11.69 0.57
N GLU A 175 6.62 12.87 -0.06
CA GLU A 175 6.60 14.16 0.62
C GLU A 175 5.31 14.33 1.44
N LEU A 176 4.16 13.99 0.86
CA LEU A 176 2.88 14.06 1.56
C LEU A 176 2.84 13.11 2.76
N LEU A 177 3.27 11.86 2.62
CA LEU A 177 3.33 10.91 3.72
C LEU A 177 4.24 11.39 4.85
N LEU A 178 5.41 11.94 4.50
CA LEU A 178 6.33 12.52 5.49
C LEU A 178 5.66 13.66 6.25
N ASN A 179 5.04 14.60 5.53
CA ASN A 179 4.35 15.75 6.15
C ASN A 179 3.17 15.32 7.04
N ILE A 180 2.43 14.28 6.66
CA ILE A 180 1.32 13.72 7.45
C ILE A 180 1.85 13.06 8.72
N THR A 181 2.90 12.26 8.63
CA THR A 181 3.48 11.59 9.80
C THR A 181 4.21 12.54 10.72
N GLU A 182 4.82 13.62 10.22
CA GLU A 182 5.44 14.69 11.02
C GLU A 182 4.46 15.38 11.95
N ILE A 183 3.23 15.61 11.53
CA ILE A 183 2.20 16.20 12.42
C ILE A 183 1.63 15.17 13.42
N GLY A 184 2.07 13.90 13.39
CA GLY A 184 1.63 12.85 14.31
C GLY A 184 0.49 11.97 13.78
N MET A 185 0.08 12.11 12.51
CA MET A 185 -0.98 11.33 11.90
C MET A 185 -0.40 10.09 11.19
N PRO A 186 -0.70 8.86 11.63
CA PRO A 186 -0.32 7.66 10.89
C PRO A 186 -1.10 7.53 9.59
N ALA A 187 -0.47 7.00 8.56
CA ALA A 187 -1.03 6.87 7.22
C ALA A 187 -1.26 5.40 6.82
N GLY A 188 -2.39 5.14 6.15
CA GLY A 188 -2.70 3.86 5.53
C GLY A 188 -2.88 4.02 4.03
N THR A 189 -2.39 3.06 3.22
CA THR A 189 -2.50 3.11 1.76
C THR A 189 -2.95 1.77 1.16
N GLU A 190 -3.38 1.78 -0.10
CA GLU A 190 -3.54 0.56 -0.90
C GLU A 190 -2.28 0.31 -1.70
N PHE A 191 -1.73 -0.89 -1.63
CA PHE A 191 -0.59 -1.31 -2.45
C PHE A 191 -1.13 -1.96 -3.72
N LEU A 192 -1.03 -1.26 -4.84
CA LEU A 192 -1.48 -1.72 -6.15
C LEU A 192 -0.28 -2.10 -7.03
N ASP A 193 0.72 -1.24 -7.15
CA ASP A 193 1.94 -1.49 -7.89
C ASP A 193 2.96 -2.25 -7.01
N MET A 194 3.78 -3.10 -7.65
CA MET A 194 4.75 -3.95 -6.95
C MET A 194 6.06 -3.22 -6.60
N ILE A 195 6.29 -2.03 -7.18
CA ILE A 195 7.53 -1.26 -7.02
C ILE A 195 7.30 -0.04 -6.12
N SER A 196 6.14 0.60 -6.19
CA SER A 196 5.80 1.79 -5.38
C SER A 196 6.05 1.61 -3.88
N PRO A 197 5.87 0.42 -3.26
CA PRO A 197 6.19 0.20 -1.84
C PRO A 197 7.65 0.52 -1.49
N GLN A 198 8.59 0.34 -2.42
CA GLN A 198 10.01 0.64 -2.17
C GLN A 198 10.28 2.13 -1.90
N TYR A 199 9.36 3.01 -2.30
CA TYR A 199 9.47 4.46 -2.13
C TYR A 199 8.76 4.99 -0.88
N ILE A 200 7.74 4.28 -0.39
CA ILE A 200 6.81 4.83 0.61
C ILE A 200 6.55 3.94 1.82
N ALA A 201 6.86 2.65 1.78
CA ALA A 201 6.42 1.70 2.81
C ALA A 201 6.96 2.01 4.22
N ASP A 202 8.10 2.69 4.36
CA ASP A 202 8.67 3.11 5.64
C ASP A 202 7.81 4.17 6.37
N LEU A 203 6.91 4.86 5.66
CA LEU A 203 6.00 5.88 6.19
C LEU A 203 4.53 5.40 6.28
N VAL A 204 4.29 4.11 6.03
CA VAL A 204 2.94 3.52 6.02
C VAL A 204 2.73 2.67 7.26
N ALA A 205 1.69 3.02 8.04
CA ALA A 205 1.32 2.31 9.26
C ALA A 205 0.41 1.10 9.01
N TRP A 206 -0.41 1.15 7.95
CA TRP A 206 -1.34 0.10 7.56
C TRP A 206 -1.47 0.03 6.04
N GLY A 207 -1.60 -1.18 5.50
CA GLY A 207 -1.75 -1.41 4.06
C GLY A 207 -3.03 -2.16 3.71
N ALA A 208 -3.57 -1.93 2.50
CA ALA A 208 -4.65 -2.72 1.94
C ALA A 208 -4.24 -3.39 0.63
N ILE A 209 -4.81 -4.59 0.39
CA ILE A 209 -4.89 -5.20 -0.94
C ILE A 209 -6.34 -5.13 -1.39
N GLY A 210 -6.57 -4.51 -2.52
CA GLY A 210 -7.91 -4.23 -3.06
C GLY A 210 -8.61 -5.49 -3.56
N ALA A 211 -9.95 -5.42 -3.68
CA ALA A 211 -10.78 -6.54 -4.10
C ALA A 211 -10.44 -7.11 -5.49
N ARG A 212 -9.82 -6.31 -6.38
CA ARG A 212 -9.38 -6.75 -7.72
C ARG A 212 -8.04 -7.45 -7.72
N THR A 213 -7.28 -7.33 -6.63
CA THR A 213 -5.89 -7.83 -6.51
C THR A 213 -5.74 -8.88 -5.41
N THR A 214 -6.76 -9.13 -4.59
CA THR A 214 -6.74 -10.15 -3.52
C THR A 214 -6.45 -11.57 -4.03
N GLU A 215 -6.87 -11.93 -5.24
CA GLU A 215 -6.56 -13.22 -5.87
C GLU A 215 -5.14 -13.29 -6.47
N SER A 216 -4.49 -12.14 -6.67
CA SER A 216 -3.17 -12.08 -7.30
C SER A 216 -2.09 -12.68 -6.40
N GLN A 217 -1.37 -13.69 -6.89
CA GLN A 217 -0.23 -14.28 -6.21
C GLN A 217 0.81 -13.22 -5.86
N SER A 218 1.17 -12.35 -6.80
CA SER A 218 2.19 -11.30 -6.58
C SER A 218 1.83 -10.35 -5.45
N HIS A 219 0.54 -10.02 -5.28
CA HIS A 219 0.10 -9.15 -4.18
C HIS A 219 0.11 -9.87 -2.82
N ARG A 220 -0.17 -11.17 -2.79
CA ARG A 220 -0.04 -11.99 -1.57
C ARG A 220 1.42 -12.14 -1.16
N GLU A 221 2.32 -12.36 -2.13
CA GLU A 221 3.77 -12.38 -1.93
C GLU A 221 4.29 -11.03 -1.43
N LEU A 222 3.86 -9.91 -2.05
CA LEU A 222 4.19 -8.57 -1.58
C LEU A 222 3.77 -8.37 -0.12
N ALA A 223 2.52 -8.69 0.22
CA ALA A 223 1.97 -8.52 1.57
C ALA A 223 2.76 -9.32 2.62
N SER A 224 3.29 -10.50 2.26
CA SER A 224 4.13 -11.32 3.15
C SER A 224 5.43 -10.65 3.58
N GLY A 225 5.89 -9.63 2.85
CA GLY A 225 7.14 -8.90 3.12
C GLY A 225 6.93 -7.45 3.57
N LEU A 226 5.70 -6.95 3.60
CA LEU A 226 5.41 -5.59 4.09
C LEU A 226 5.61 -5.50 5.60
N SER A 227 6.22 -4.41 6.05
CA SER A 227 6.50 -4.16 7.47
C SER A 227 5.31 -3.56 8.24
N CYS A 228 4.13 -3.53 7.63
CA CYS A 228 2.90 -3.05 8.24
C CYS A 228 1.81 -4.12 8.21
N PRO A 229 0.81 -4.06 9.10
CA PRO A 229 -0.41 -4.85 8.99
C PRO A 229 -1.10 -4.64 7.63
N VAL A 230 -1.67 -5.73 7.06
CA VAL A 230 -2.27 -5.68 5.71
C VAL A 230 -3.68 -6.28 5.71
N GLY A 231 -4.66 -5.48 5.29
CA GLY A 231 -6.04 -5.92 5.10
C GLY A 231 -6.31 -6.38 3.67
N PHE A 232 -6.86 -7.59 3.50
CA PHE A 232 -7.30 -8.12 2.21
C PHE A 232 -8.81 -7.97 2.05
N LYS A 233 -9.25 -7.22 1.03
CA LYS A 233 -10.68 -7.08 0.73
C LYS A 233 -11.23 -8.35 0.09
N ASN A 234 -12.47 -8.74 0.46
CA ASN A 234 -13.20 -9.77 -0.26
C ASN A 234 -13.42 -9.37 -1.73
N GLY A 235 -13.68 -10.35 -2.59
CA GLY A 235 -13.89 -10.14 -4.02
C GLY A 235 -15.02 -9.16 -4.33
N THR A 236 -15.00 -8.58 -5.53
CA THR A 236 -16.01 -7.62 -5.98
C THR A 236 -17.40 -8.24 -6.11
N ASP A 237 -17.50 -9.55 -6.25
CA ASP A 237 -18.71 -10.37 -6.26
C ASP A 237 -19.25 -10.70 -4.86
N GLY A 238 -18.43 -10.45 -3.81
CA GLY A 238 -18.74 -10.79 -2.41
C GLY A 238 -18.02 -12.04 -1.89
N ASN A 239 -17.19 -12.70 -2.71
CA ASN A 239 -16.49 -13.92 -2.31
C ASN A 239 -15.50 -13.65 -1.17
N LEU A 240 -15.75 -14.25 0.00
CA LEU A 240 -14.93 -14.14 1.21
C LEU A 240 -13.72 -15.07 1.19
N ARG A 241 -13.88 -16.28 0.63
CA ARG A 241 -12.85 -17.31 0.66
C ARG A 241 -11.52 -16.85 0.10
N ILE A 242 -11.55 -16.08 -1.01
CA ILE A 242 -10.32 -15.56 -1.62
C ILE A 242 -9.52 -14.64 -0.68
N ALA A 243 -10.20 -13.91 0.22
CA ALA A 243 -9.54 -13.04 1.19
C ALA A 243 -8.91 -13.86 2.33
N PHE A 244 -9.58 -14.90 2.82
CA PHE A 244 -9.00 -15.81 3.81
C PHE A 244 -7.82 -16.62 3.25
N ASP A 245 -7.94 -17.09 2.01
CA ASP A 245 -6.83 -17.75 1.31
C ASP A 245 -5.64 -16.78 1.13
N ALA A 246 -5.90 -15.49 0.87
CA ALA A 246 -4.87 -14.47 0.75
C ALA A 246 -4.16 -14.20 2.09
N VAL A 247 -4.91 -14.05 3.17
CA VAL A 247 -4.36 -13.91 4.54
C VAL A 247 -3.47 -15.09 4.87
N LYS A 248 -3.95 -16.32 4.64
CA LYS A 248 -3.18 -17.53 4.88
C LYS A 248 -1.92 -17.59 4.03
N ALA A 249 -2.00 -17.26 2.74
CA ALA A 249 -0.82 -17.23 1.88
C ALA A 249 0.20 -16.20 2.36
N ALA A 250 -0.24 -14.95 2.64
CA ALA A 250 0.64 -13.87 3.06
C ALA A 250 1.28 -14.08 4.45
N SER A 251 0.72 -14.94 5.30
CA SER A 251 1.31 -15.29 6.59
C SER A 251 2.51 -16.26 6.50
N HIS A 252 2.80 -16.78 5.31
CA HIS A 252 3.92 -17.71 5.07
C HIS A 252 5.08 -17.02 4.35
N PRO A 253 6.31 -17.59 4.45
CA PRO A 253 7.46 -17.13 3.67
C PRO A 253 7.27 -17.32 2.16
N HIS A 254 7.78 -16.36 1.37
CA HIS A 254 7.75 -16.37 -0.08
C HIS A 254 9.09 -15.98 -0.69
N HIS A 255 9.29 -16.35 -1.97
CA HIS A 255 10.42 -15.92 -2.80
C HIS A 255 9.87 -15.41 -4.13
N PHE A 256 10.15 -14.15 -4.48
CA PHE A 256 9.60 -13.52 -5.68
C PHE A 256 10.53 -12.45 -6.27
N LEU A 257 10.22 -12.03 -7.50
CA LEU A 257 10.97 -11.01 -8.20
C LEU A 257 10.50 -9.61 -7.77
N SER A 258 11.41 -8.74 -7.43
CA SER A 258 11.14 -7.34 -7.07
C SER A 258 12.36 -6.48 -7.37
N VAL A 259 12.40 -5.27 -6.82
CA VAL A 259 13.53 -4.33 -6.93
C VAL A 259 14.09 -3.96 -5.57
N THR A 260 15.40 -3.74 -5.51
CA THR A 260 16.07 -3.22 -4.32
C THR A 260 15.83 -1.71 -4.15
N LYS A 261 16.21 -1.15 -3.00
CA LYS A 261 16.25 0.31 -2.79
C LYS A 261 17.20 1.01 -3.78
N GLY A 262 18.18 0.31 -4.33
CA GLY A 262 19.06 0.81 -5.39
C GLY A 262 18.45 0.82 -6.79
N GLY A 263 17.23 0.28 -6.97
CA GLY A 263 16.55 0.20 -8.27
C GLY A 263 16.94 -1.01 -9.11
N HIS A 264 17.70 -1.96 -8.56
CA HIS A 264 18.11 -3.17 -9.29
C HIS A 264 17.11 -4.31 -9.09
N SER A 265 16.85 -5.08 -10.14
CA SER A 265 16.06 -6.30 -10.05
C SER A 265 16.68 -7.28 -9.04
N ALA A 266 15.84 -7.92 -8.24
CA ALA A 266 16.30 -8.78 -7.15
C ALA A 266 15.31 -9.93 -6.90
N ILE A 267 15.81 -11.01 -6.29
CA ILE A 267 15.00 -12.03 -5.65
C ILE A 267 14.82 -11.60 -4.20
N VAL A 268 13.56 -11.43 -3.79
CA VAL A 268 13.18 -11.10 -2.42
C VAL A 268 12.69 -12.36 -1.71
N SER A 269 13.20 -12.59 -0.50
CA SER A 269 12.73 -13.66 0.40
C SER A 269 12.08 -13.02 1.62
N THR A 270 10.88 -13.45 1.98
CA THR A 270 10.10 -12.92 3.10
C THR A 270 9.92 -13.94 4.20
N ASN A 271 9.54 -13.48 5.40
CA ASN A 271 9.25 -14.34 6.55
C ASN A 271 7.76 -14.67 6.71
N GLY A 272 6.90 -14.02 5.92
CA GLY A 272 5.47 -13.98 6.17
C GLY A 272 5.06 -12.78 7.03
N ASN A 273 3.78 -12.41 6.98
CA ASN A 273 3.19 -11.29 7.72
C ASN A 273 2.01 -11.80 8.55
N GLU A 274 2.21 -11.92 9.85
CA GLU A 274 1.20 -12.40 10.80
C GLU A 274 0.05 -11.42 11.06
N ASP A 275 0.23 -10.14 10.67
CA ASP A 275 -0.75 -9.07 10.86
C ASP A 275 -1.69 -8.90 9.66
N CYS A 276 -1.80 -9.92 8.81
CA CYS A 276 -2.77 -9.92 7.72
C CYS A 276 -4.18 -10.24 8.24
N HIS A 277 -5.19 -9.51 7.72
CA HIS A 277 -6.59 -9.67 8.13
C HIS A 277 -7.56 -9.45 6.96
N VAL A 278 -8.84 -9.78 7.17
CA VAL A 278 -9.89 -9.67 6.15
C VAL A 278 -10.67 -8.37 6.30
N ILE A 279 -11.01 -7.76 5.15
CA ILE A 279 -11.88 -6.59 5.05
C ILE A 279 -13.17 -6.98 4.32
N LEU A 280 -14.30 -6.84 5.02
CA LEU A 280 -15.63 -7.01 4.45
C LEU A 280 -16.02 -5.71 3.71
N ARG A 281 -16.07 -5.75 2.36
CA ARG A 281 -16.36 -4.56 1.55
C ARG A 281 -17.68 -4.63 0.77
N GLY A 282 -18.51 -5.66 1.07
CA GLY A 282 -19.68 -5.99 0.29
C GLY A 282 -19.36 -6.60 -1.07
N GLY A 283 -20.38 -6.92 -1.80
CA GLY A 283 -20.33 -7.47 -3.15
C GLY A 283 -21.54 -7.03 -3.94
N LYS A 284 -22.29 -8.00 -4.49
CA LYS A 284 -23.63 -7.76 -5.06
C LYS A 284 -24.62 -7.31 -3.98
N THR A 285 -24.43 -7.80 -2.77
CA THR A 285 -25.15 -7.42 -1.55
C THR A 285 -24.17 -6.90 -0.50
N PRO A 286 -24.61 -6.03 0.42
CA PRO A 286 -23.82 -5.66 1.60
C PRO A 286 -23.46 -6.87 2.46
N ASN A 287 -22.38 -6.76 3.27
CA ASN A 287 -21.91 -7.82 4.18
C ASN A 287 -21.38 -7.27 5.51
N TYR A 288 -22.04 -6.25 6.06
CA TYR A 288 -21.66 -5.57 7.31
C TYR A 288 -22.53 -5.93 8.53
N ASP A 289 -23.69 -6.57 8.31
CA ASP A 289 -24.62 -6.94 9.38
C ASP A 289 -24.11 -8.14 10.20
N ALA A 290 -24.71 -8.37 11.38
CA ALA A 290 -24.30 -9.43 12.31
C ALA A 290 -24.31 -10.84 11.68
N ALA A 291 -25.28 -11.13 10.80
CA ALA A 291 -25.36 -12.42 10.13
C ALA A 291 -24.19 -12.60 9.15
N SER A 292 -23.79 -11.52 8.46
CA SER A 292 -22.61 -11.51 7.58
C SER A 292 -21.30 -11.66 8.36
N VAL A 293 -21.20 -11.02 9.54
CA VAL A 293 -20.06 -11.19 10.45
C VAL A 293 -19.97 -12.65 10.94
N ASP A 294 -21.10 -13.26 11.34
CA ASP A 294 -21.16 -14.67 11.73
C ASP A 294 -20.74 -15.60 10.59
N ALA A 295 -21.18 -15.34 9.36
CA ALA A 295 -20.79 -16.12 8.20
C ALA A 295 -19.30 -15.99 7.91
N ALA A 296 -18.74 -14.79 8.01
CA ALA A 296 -17.31 -14.55 7.82
C ALA A 296 -16.46 -15.27 8.88
N CYS A 297 -16.92 -15.27 10.14
CA CYS A 297 -16.23 -15.99 11.21
C CYS A 297 -16.26 -17.51 11.06
N LYS A 298 -17.32 -18.07 10.47
CA LYS A 298 -17.35 -19.50 10.10
C LYS A 298 -16.32 -19.81 9.01
N GLU A 299 -16.21 -18.95 8.00
CA GLU A 299 -15.18 -19.09 6.95
C GLU A 299 -13.75 -18.95 7.52
N ALA A 300 -13.53 -18.01 8.47
CA ALA A 300 -12.25 -17.89 9.17
C ALA A 300 -11.88 -19.18 9.91
N ALA A 301 -12.83 -19.76 10.65
CA ALA A 301 -12.64 -21.02 11.35
C ALA A 301 -12.33 -22.18 10.40
N ASN A 302 -13.01 -22.26 9.24
CA ASN A 302 -12.73 -23.26 8.21
C ASN A 302 -11.32 -23.11 7.63
N ALA A 303 -10.79 -21.87 7.59
CA ALA A 303 -9.43 -21.58 7.15
C ALA A 303 -8.37 -21.74 8.27
N ALA A 304 -8.79 -22.09 9.50
CA ALA A 304 -7.97 -22.10 10.72
C ALA A 304 -7.33 -20.73 11.02
N LEU A 305 -8.10 -19.65 10.84
CA LEU A 305 -7.72 -18.27 11.14
C LEU A 305 -8.60 -17.70 12.26
N ALA A 306 -8.05 -16.75 13.02
CA ALA A 306 -8.82 -15.98 13.98
C ALA A 306 -9.87 -15.11 13.27
N CYS A 307 -11.06 -14.97 13.87
CA CYS A 307 -12.09 -14.09 13.35
C CYS A 307 -11.83 -12.65 13.81
N ARG A 308 -11.01 -11.92 13.04
CA ARG A 308 -10.68 -10.50 13.23
C ARG A 308 -11.00 -9.77 11.95
N LEU A 309 -12.10 -9.04 11.93
CA LEU A 309 -12.67 -8.46 10.73
C LEU A 309 -12.60 -6.93 10.76
N MET A 310 -12.16 -6.35 9.67
CA MET A 310 -12.43 -4.94 9.37
C MET A 310 -13.65 -4.85 8.46
N ILE A 311 -14.50 -3.85 8.65
CA ILE A 311 -15.67 -3.60 7.79
C ILE A 311 -15.47 -2.28 7.06
N ASP A 312 -15.44 -2.34 5.73
CA ASP A 312 -15.41 -1.17 4.85
C ASP A 312 -16.84 -0.66 4.66
N ALA A 313 -17.16 0.49 5.23
CA ALA A 313 -18.49 1.09 5.17
C ALA A 313 -18.87 1.63 3.78
N SER A 314 -17.88 1.80 2.90
CA SER A 314 -18.05 2.26 1.51
C SER A 314 -18.32 1.11 0.53
N HIS A 315 -18.08 1.31 -0.75
CA HIS A 315 -18.11 0.32 -1.85
C HIS A 315 -19.43 -0.48 -1.95
N GLY A 316 -19.37 -1.81 -1.82
CA GLY A 316 -20.56 -2.68 -1.89
C GLY A 316 -21.48 -2.50 -0.70
N ASN A 317 -20.93 -2.21 0.47
CA ASN A 317 -21.71 -2.01 1.71
C ASN A 317 -22.56 -0.75 1.66
N SER A 318 -22.06 0.34 1.06
CA SER A 318 -22.83 1.56 0.83
C SER A 318 -23.57 1.57 -0.51
N GLN A 319 -23.49 0.51 -1.31
CA GLN A 319 -23.99 0.46 -2.67
C GLN A 319 -23.46 1.61 -3.55
N LYS A 320 -22.21 2.05 -3.28
CA LYS A 320 -21.51 3.19 -3.93
C LYS A 320 -22.19 4.55 -3.75
N LYS A 321 -23.07 4.69 -2.76
CA LYS A 321 -23.66 5.96 -2.36
C LYS A 321 -22.99 6.43 -1.08
N PRO A 322 -22.27 7.58 -1.08
CA PRO A 322 -21.50 7.99 0.08
C PRO A 322 -22.34 8.18 1.34
N GLU A 323 -23.56 8.71 1.21
CA GLU A 323 -24.50 8.91 2.30
C GLU A 323 -24.91 7.61 3.00
N ASN A 324 -24.86 6.48 2.31
CA ASN A 324 -25.18 5.17 2.88
C ASN A 324 -24.07 4.66 3.83
N GLN A 325 -22.89 5.24 3.83
CA GLN A 325 -21.86 4.90 4.83
C GLN A 325 -22.35 5.20 6.26
N ILE A 326 -23.16 6.23 6.46
CA ILE A 326 -23.68 6.63 7.77
C ILE A 326 -24.55 5.52 8.41
N PRO A 327 -25.63 5.04 7.78
CA PRO A 327 -26.42 3.94 8.36
C PRO A 327 -25.62 2.64 8.48
N VAL A 328 -24.65 2.37 7.59
CA VAL A 328 -23.75 1.22 7.71
C VAL A 328 -22.90 1.32 8.98
N LEU A 329 -22.28 2.48 9.22
CA LEU A 329 -21.45 2.73 10.40
C LEU A 329 -22.25 2.66 11.70
N ARG A 330 -23.50 3.16 11.72
CA ARG A 330 -24.40 3.04 12.88
C ARG A 330 -24.78 1.60 13.19
N ASN A 331 -25.01 0.79 12.16
CA ASN A 331 -25.23 -0.64 12.36
C ASN A 331 -24.01 -1.33 12.95
N ILE A 332 -22.81 -1.04 12.44
CA ILE A 332 -21.54 -1.56 12.96
C ILE A 332 -21.33 -1.10 14.40
N ALA A 333 -21.56 0.19 14.70
CA ALA A 333 -21.46 0.72 16.06
C ALA A 333 -22.42 0.04 17.04
N ALA A 334 -23.65 -0.26 16.62
CA ALA A 334 -24.60 -1.02 17.43
C ALA A 334 -24.09 -2.43 17.76
N GLN A 335 -23.57 -3.18 16.78
CA GLN A 335 -22.96 -4.51 17.01
C GLN A 335 -21.78 -4.43 18.00
N ILE A 336 -20.91 -3.45 17.84
CA ILE A 336 -19.77 -3.22 18.76
C ILE A 336 -20.29 -2.91 20.15
N ALA A 337 -21.27 -2.00 20.30
CA ALA A 337 -21.85 -1.62 21.59
C ALA A 337 -22.53 -2.78 22.33
N GLU A 338 -23.08 -3.76 21.60
CA GLU A 338 -23.68 -4.99 22.11
C GLU A 338 -22.63 -6.04 22.53
N GLY A 339 -21.34 -5.76 22.37
CA GLY A 339 -20.23 -6.63 22.83
C GLY A 339 -19.50 -7.39 21.73
N ASP A 340 -19.79 -7.16 20.43
CA ASP A 340 -19.07 -7.88 19.35
C ASP A 340 -17.62 -7.43 19.26
N ALA A 341 -16.70 -8.27 19.74
CA ALA A 341 -15.26 -8.05 19.71
C ALA A 341 -14.59 -8.54 18.39
N ARG A 342 -15.33 -9.24 17.52
CA ARG A 342 -14.81 -9.77 16.25
C ARG A 342 -14.59 -8.66 15.22
N ILE A 343 -15.32 -7.54 15.35
CA ILE A 343 -15.15 -6.35 14.54
C ILE A 343 -14.01 -5.54 15.16
N MET A 344 -12.80 -5.70 14.62
CA MET A 344 -11.60 -5.04 15.13
C MET A 344 -11.36 -3.67 14.49
N GLY A 345 -12.03 -3.35 13.35
CA GLY A 345 -11.84 -2.09 12.68
C GLY A 345 -12.88 -1.76 11.63
N VAL A 346 -12.88 -0.49 11.21
CA VAL A 346 -13.75 0.03 10.15
C VAL A 346 -12.94 0.87 9.16
N MET A 347 -13.42 0.90 7.91
CA MET A 347 -12.87 1.77 6.87
C MET A 347 -13.94 2.73 6.36
N ILE A 348 -13.59 4.02 6.20
CA ILE A 348 -14.51 5.10 5.85
C ILE A 348 -13.92 5.95 4.73
N GLU A 349 -14.66 6.15 3.66
CA GLU A 349 -14.30 7.12 2.61
C GLU A 349 -14.89 8.49 2.94
N SER A 350 -14.01 9.42 3.32
CA SER A 350 -14.33 10.75 3.82
C SER A 350 -13.43 11.81 3.20
N HIS A 351 -13.96 13.00 2.97
CA HIS A 351 -13.17 14.16 2.54
C HIS A 351 -13.69 15.45 3.18
N LEU A 352 -13.04 16.60 2.92
CA LEU A 352 -13.48 17.91 3.43
C LEU A 352 -14.92 18.22 3.00
N HIS A 353 -15.29 17.88 1.75
CA HIS A 353 -16.63 18.03 1.22
C HIS A 353 -17.19 16.69 0.74
N ALA A 354 -18.49 16.50 0.99
CA ALA A 354 -19.22 15.29 0.61
C ALA A 354 -19.34 15.13 -0.92
N GLY A 355 -19.53 13.88 -1.35
CA GLY A 355 -19.81 13.54 -2.73
C GLY A 355 -18.55 13.30 -3.57
N ARG A 356 -18.72 13.46 -4.88
CA ARG A 356 -17.67 13.32 -5.90
C ARG A 356 -17.90 14.31 -7.04
N GLN A 357 -16.84 14.55 -7.80
CA GLN A 357 -16.88 15.33 -9.03
C GLN A 357 -16.14 14.61 -10.15
N ASP A 358 -16.47 14.94 -11.39
CA ASP A 358 -15.78 14.41 -12.57
C ASP A 358 -14.64 15.35 -12.97
N LEU A 359 -13.53 14.75 -13.41
CA LEU A 359 -12.42 15.48 -14.03
C LEU A 359 -12.82 15.87 -15.45
N VAL A 360 -13.13 17.15 -15.66
CA VAL A 360 -13.51 17.70 -16.96
C VAL A 360 -12.45 18.69 -17.40
N PRO A 361 -11.80 18.50 -18.58
CA PRO A 361 -10.78 19.42 -19.07
C PRO A 361 -11.25 20.88 -19.08
N GLY A 362 -10.44 21.77 -18.54
CA GLY A 362 -10.74 23.20 -18.49
C GLY A 362 -11.72 23.66 -17.40
N LYS A 363 -12.31 22.72 -16.63
CA LYS A 363 -13.17 23.05 -15.49
C LYS A 363 -12.37 22.95 -14.19
N PRO A 364 -12.34 24.01 -13.36
CA PRO A 364 -11.68 23.93 -12.06
C PRO A 364 -12.38 22.91 -11.15
N LEU A 365 -11.59 22.16 -10.38
CA LEU A 365 -12.09 21.22 -9.40
C LEU A 365 -12.56 21.95 -8.14
N THR A 366 -13.62 21.43 -7.52
CA THR A 366 -14.01 21.81 -6.16
C THR A 366 -12.95 21.33 -5.20
N TYR A 367 -12.34 22.25 -4.46
CA TYR A 367 -11.31 21.94 -3.46
C TYR A 367 -11.86 20.98 -2.40
N GLY A 368 -11.10 19.95 -2.03
CA GLY A 368 -11.47 19.03 -0.97
C GLY A 368 -12.65 18.09 -1.27
N GLN A 369 -13.02 17.91 -2.55
CA GLN A 369 -14.03 16.94 -2.98
C GLN A 369 -13.41 15.86 -3.86
N SER A 370 -13.81 14.59 -3.67
CA SER A 370 -13.25 13.43 -4.38
C SER A 370 -13.44 13.50 -5.90
N ILE A 371 -12.44 13.05 -6.66
CA ILE A 371 -12.52 12.84 -8.13
C ILE A 371 -12.67 11.36 -8.51
N THR A 372 -12.82 10.49 -7.51
CA THR A 372 -13.02 9.04 -7.70
C THR A 372 -14.35 8.60 -7.09
N ASP A 373 -14.37 7.72 -6.09
CA ASP A 373 -15.65 7.35 -5.47
C ASP A 373 -16.12 8.44 -4.49
N GLY A 374 -17.44 8.51 -4.27
CA GLY A 374 -18.01 9.52 -3.38
C GLY A 374 -17.62 9.30 -1.91
N CYS A 375 -17.34 10.39 -1.21
CA CYS A 375 -16.98 10.42 0.20
C CYS A 375 -18.07 11.07 1.03
N ILE A 376 -18.19 10.73 2.33
CA ILE A 376 -18.93 11.57 3.28
C ILE A 376 -18.14 12.85 3.58
N GLY A 377 -18.83 13.89 4.04
CA GLY A 377 -18.22 15.17 4.40
C GLY A 377 -17.55 15.14 5.76
N TRP A 378 -16.88 16.25 6.10
CA TRP A 378 -16.16 16.37 7.36
C TRP A 378 -17.06 16.26 8.59
N ASP A 379 -18.21 16.95 8.61
CA ASP A 379 -19.10 16.97 9.77
C ASP A 379 -19.69 15.58 10.05
N ASP A 380 -20.15 14.87 9.02
CA ASP A 380 -20.61 13.48 9.14
C ASP A 380 -19.48 12.58 9.66
N SER A 381 -18.27 12.78 9.19
CA SER A 381 -17.11 11.98 9.62
C SER A 381 -16.79 12.19 11.10
N ALA A 382 -16.80 13.44 11.58
CA ALA A 382 -16.58 13.75 12.97
C ALA A 382 -17.67 13.13 13.86
N GLN A 383 -18.93 13.17 13.42
CA GLN A 383 -20.05 12.56 14.13
C GLN A 383 -19.88 11.02 14.20
N MET A 384 -19.53 10.38 13.07
CA MET A 384 -19.35 8.92 13.05
C MET A 384 -18.19 8.46 13.93
N LEU A 385 -17.10 9.21 13.99
CA LEU A 385 -15.98 8.93 14.92
C LEU A 385 -16.43 9.01 16.39
N GLN A 386 -17.27 9.97 16.74
CA GLN A 386 -17.87 10.05 18.07
C GLN A 386 -18.73 8.83 18.37
N GLU A 387 -19.66 8.48 17.47
CA GLU A 387 -20.57 7.34 17.64
C GLU A 387 -19.77 6.00 17.78
N LEU A 388 -18.69 5.83 17.02
CA LEU A 388 -17.80 4.66 17.13
C LEU A 388 -17.03 4.62 18.46
N ALA A 389 -16.53 5.77 18.93
CA ALA A 389 -15.85 5.84 20.23
C ALA A 389 -16.81 5.51 21.39
N ASP A 390 -18.04 5.99 21.31
CA ASP A 390 -19.07 5.69 22.33
C ASP A 390 -19.49 4.23 22.28
N ALA A 391 -19.51 3.60 21.09
CA ALA A 391 -19.74 2.17 20.94
C ALA A 391 -18.66 1.31 21.60
N VAL A 392 -17.38 1.70 21.48
CA VAL A 392 -16.26 1.01 22.17
C VAL A 392 -16.40 1.11 23.67
N LYS A 393 -16.76 2.29 24.21
CA LYS A 393 -17.01 2.45 25.66
C LYS A 393 -18.16 1.56 26.14
N ALA A 394 -19.26 1.50 25.37
CA ALA A 394 -20.39 0.62 25.69
C ALA A 394 -19.99 -0.86 25.67
N ARG A 395 -19.19 -1.30 24.69
CA ARG A 395 -18.64 -2.66 24.60
C ARG A 395 -17.88 -3.06 25.86
N ARG A 396 -17.01 -2.17 26.37
CA ARG A 396 -16.27 -2.43 27.62
C ARG A 396 -17.19 -2.72 28.79
N LEU A 397 -18.24 -1.90 28.96
CA LEU A 397 -19.21 -2.10 30.03
C LEU A 397 -19.96 -3.43 29.93
N VAL A 398 -20.33 -3.84 28.72
CA VAL A 398 -20.98 -5.14 28.48
C VAL A 398 -20.04 -6.29 28.83
N LEU A 399 -18.78 -6.22 28.41
CA LEU A 399 -17.80 -7.28 28.64
C LEU A 399 -17.34 -7.38 30.12
N GLU A 400 -17.38 -6.27 30.89
CA GLU A 400 -17.12 -6.29 32.34
C GLU A 400 -18.24 -6.91 33.13
N THR A 401 -19.47 -6.97 32.58
CA THR A 401 -20.66 -7.50 33.26
C THR A 401 -21.04 -8.91 32.83
N ALA A 402 -20.39 -9.47 31.83
CA ALA A 402 -20.61 -10.82 31.29
C ALA A 402 -19.67 -11.87 31.95
#